data_02bb636a3056adaa82df431a20e0d050
#
_entry.id   02bb636a3056adaa82df431a20e0d050
#
_cell.length_a   1.000
_cell.length_b   1.000
_cell.length_c   1.000
_cell.angle_alpha   90.00
_cell.angle_beta   90.00
_cell.angle_gamma   90.00
#
_symmetry.space_group_name_H-M   'P 1'
#
loop_
_entity.id
_entity.type
_entity.pdbx_description
1 polymer ?
#
loop_
_entity_poly.entity_id
_entity_poly.type
_entity_poly.pdbx_seq_one_letter_code
_entity_poly.pdbx_strand_id
1 'polypeptide(L)'
;MMNRLYFPNAEVALKPIAWLVFAFSLSTHAWGRSGAAHIGFEEEQAAARAAQVRAEELARQEAAKEARFRELAVELAKRQEAIVDLQSRQGIYDQSLIEAYDDVARLYLELEDYESAAGALGEALQISRINSGLYSEQQLPLVKALIDARSRIEQWQEVDDLAHLTHHISQRLYALSDRQYLSAAQDYGEWKLRVIRENLLQQNSRGLMNTSEDLSSFYNFVISGLEREADVDARGMMALLHGKSQADIVMARNIANTPYNYFQGTESQYITQSRCQNRRNAAGQMVRQCVNVQVENPRYRQSQQEAKRMALYRHTSAINRSLERMRALYSSNNRLSASEKKELDAVVRQLQTEADTLRRVRPSGFLF
;
A
#
# COMPACT_ATOMS: atom_id res chain seq x y z
N MET A 1 -29.57 -26.35 7.66
CA MET A 1 -28.66 -26.25 8.81
C MET A 1 -28.59 -24.79 9.17
N MET A 2 -29.28 -24.38 10.25
CA MET A 2 -29.38 -22.99 10.67
C MET A 2 -28.07 -22.59 11.36
N ASN A 3 -27.25 -21.77 10.70
CA ASN A 3 -26.16 -21.07 11.34
C ASN A 3 -26.77 -19.90 12.14
N ARG A 4 -26.85 -20.05 13.45
CA ARG A 4 -27.13 -18.93 14.35
C ARG A 4 -25.91 -18.01 14.31
N LEU A 5 -26.12 -16.80 13.78
CA LEU A 5 -25.18 -15.69 13.90
C LEU A 5 -25.03 -15.38 15.40
N TYR A 6 -23.89 -15.75 15.95
CA TYR A 6 -23.49 -15.45 17.31
C TYR A 6 -22.90 -14.04 17.30
N PHE A 7 -23.65 -13.06 17.77
CA PHE A 7 -23.10 -11.75 18.11
C PHE A 7 -22.43 -11.91 19.47
N PRO A 8 -21.11 -11.71 19.60
CA PRO A 8 -20.51 -11.67 20.92
C PRO A 8 -21.03 -10.41 21.63
N ASN A 9 -21.64 -10.61 22.81
CA ASN A 9 -21.95 -9.53 23.73
C ASN A 9 -20.66 -8.77 24.01
N ALA A 10 -20.56 -7.54 23.52
CA ALA A 10 -19.49 -6.61 23.87
C ALA A 10 -19.68 -6.19 25.34
N GLU A 11 -19.22 -7.01 26.27
CA GLU A 11 -18.86 -6.52 27.59
C GLU A 11 -17.61 -5.66 27.45
N VAL A 12 -17.84 -4.35 27.30
CA VAL A 12 -16.79 -3.35 27.38
C VAL A 12 -16.21 -3.42 28.80
N ALA A 13 -15.15 -4.18 28.96
CA ALA A 13 -14.40 -4.24 30.20
C ALA A 13 -13.68 -2.90 30.41
N LEU A 14 -14.32 -2.00 31.14
CA LEU A 14 -13.73 -0.78 31.68
C LEU A 14 -12.59 -1.18 32.62
N LYS A 15 -11.35 -1.10 32.17
CA LYS A 15 -10.18 -1.18 33.06
C LYS A 15 -10.07 0.14 33.80
N PRO A 16 -10.10 0.14 35.15
CA PRO A 16 -9.88 1.34 35.92
C PRO A 16 -8.39 1.76 35.81
N ILE A 17 -8.16 2.92 35.23
CA ILE A 17 -6.84 3.58 35.24
C ILE A 17 -6.61 4.06 36.67
N ALA A 18 -5.72 3.38 37.37
CA ALA A 18 -5.30 3.76 38.72
C ALA A 18 -4.47 5.04 38.65
N TRP A 19 -5.00 6.14 39.21
CA TRP A 19 -4.30 7.40 39.41
C TRP A 19 -3.23 7.21 40.48
N LEU A 20 -1.95 7.25 40.07
CA LEU A 20 -0.81 7.41 40.97
C LEU A 20 -0.66 8.91 41.31
N VAL A 21 -1.22 9.30 42.45
CA VAL A 21 -0.95 10.60 43.06
C VAL A 21 0.44 10.53 43.69
N PHE A 22 1.43 11.13 43.07
CA PHE A 22 2.74 11.36 43.69
C PHE A 22 2.66 12.56 44.59
N ALA A 23 2.57 12.33 45.90
CA ALA A 23 2.76 13.34 46.93
C ALA A 23 4.27 13.68 47.03
N PHE A 24 4.65 14.85 46.54
CA PHE A 24 5.98 15.41 46.76
C PHE A 24 5.99 16.10 48.13
N SER A 25 6.67 15.50 49.10
CA SER A 25 6.97 16.12 50.40
C SER A 25 8.08 17.16 50.20
N LEU A 26 7.73 18.41 50.39
CA LEU A 26 8.66 19.57 50.46
C LEU A 26 9.35 19.57 51.81
N SER A 27 10.63 19.25 51.84
CA SER A 27 11.51 19.60 52.96
C SER A 27 12.07 21.04 52.75
N THR A 28 11.65 21.93 53.60
CA THR A 28 12.10 23.33 53.70
C THR A 28 13.54 23.42 54.18
N HIS A 29 14.47 23.89 53.37
CA HIS A 29 15.71 24.50 53.84
C HIS A 29 15.70 25.99 53.47
N ALA A 30 15.46 26.83 54.47
CA ALA A 30 15.59 28.27 54.37
C ALA A 30 17.06 28.68 54.36
N TRP A 31 17.52 29.38 53.33
CA TRP A 31 18.62 30.37 53.45
C TRP A 31 18.44 31.47 52.39
N GLY A 32 18.41 32.67 52.89
CA GLY A 32 18.00 33.88 52.20
C GLY A 32 18.89 34.33 51.05
N ARG A 33 18.21 34.91 50.06
CA ARG A 33 18.65 36.04 49.27
C ARG A 33 17.40 36.69 48.66
N SER A 34 17.05 37.86 49.20
CA SER A 34 15.94 38.69 48.73
C SER A 34 16.29 39.30 47.37
N GLY A 35 15.37 39.18 46.41
CA GLY A 35 15.32 39.98 45.20
C GLY A 35 14.99 39.24 43.91
N ALA A 36 15.38 37.96 43.73
CA ALA A 36 15.12 37.21 42.51
C ALA A 36 14.05 36.11 42.66
N ALA A 37 13.57 35.86 43.86
CA ALA A 37 12.63 34.77 44.16
C ALA A 37 11.17 35.10 43.83
N HIS A 38 10.79 36.36 43.64
CA HIS A 38 9.38 36.71 43.36
C HIS A 38 8.97 36.48 41.90
N ILE A 39 9.87 36.70 40.96
CA ILE A 39 9.55 36.52 39.52
C ILE A 39 9.41 35.04 39.17
N GLY A 40 10.25 34.16 39.72
CA GLY A 40 10.16 32.73 39.51
C GLY A 40 8.90 32.08 40.10
N PHE A 41 8.40 32.61 41.23
CA PHE A 41 7.19 32.08 41.91
C PHE A 41 5.89 32.41 41.15
N GLU A 42 5.80 33.58 40.53
CA GLU A 42 4.65 34.00 39.72
C GLU A 42 4.61 33.24 38.39
N GLU A 43 5.75 32.97 37.75
CA GLU A 43 5.85 32.15 36.53
C GLU A 43 5.48 30.68 36.81
N GLU A 44 5.92 30.13 37.94
CA GLU A 44 5.60 28.75 38.34
C GLU A 44 4.09 28.62 38.66
N GLN A 45 3.50 29.62 39.35
CA GLN A 45 2.04 29.63 39.58
C GLN A 45 1.25 29.81 38.27
N ALA A 46 1.72 30.63 37.33
CA ALA A 46 1.08 30.81 36.04
C ALA A 46 1.16 29.52 35.20
N ALA A 47 2.29 28.85 35.21
CA ALA A 47 2.46 27.53 34.55
C ALA A 47 1.56 26.45 35.18
N ALA A 48 1.45 26.40 36.52
CA ALA A 48 0.57 25.50 37.23
C ALA A 48 -0.91 25.74 36.91
N ARG A 49 -1.36 27.01 36.87
CA ARG A 49 -2.74 27.36 36.45
C ARG A 49 -3.01 26.98 34.98
N ALA A 50 -2.05 27.23 34.09
CA ALA A 50 -2.18 26.86 32.69
C ALA A 50 -2.25 25.31 32.49
N ALA A 51 -1.48 24.54 33.27
CA ALA A 51 -1.55 23.10 33.29
C ALA A 51 -2.91 22.58 33.81
N GLN A 52 -3.43 23.20 34.86
CA GLN A 52 -4.74 22.86 35.43
C GLN A 52 -5.88 23.12 34.42
N VAL A 53 -5.87 24.32 33.77
CA VAL A 53 -6.87 24.63 32.72
C VAL A 53 -6.82 23.62 31.56
N ARG A 54 -5.61 23.27 31.12
CA ARG A 54 -5.46 22.20 30.07
C ARG A 54 -5.99 20.84 30.54
N ALA A 55 -5.72 20.47 31.78
CA ALA A 55 -6.23 19.22 32.35
C ALA A 55 -7.77 19.18 32.41
N GLU A 56 -8.38 20.33 32.80
CA GLU A 56 -9.84 20.46 32.83
C GLU A 56 -10.45 20.45 31.42
N GLU A 57 -9.80 21.07 30.45
CA GLU A 57 -10.23 21.00 29.04
C GLU A 57 -10.16 19.61 28.49
N LEU A 58 -9.07 18.86 28.75
CA LEU A 58 -8.92 17.46 28.35
C LEU A 58 -10.01 16.59 29.00
N ALA A 59 -10.24 16.74 30.31
CA ALA A 59 -11.28 15.98 31.01
C ALA A 59 -12.69 16.27 30.45
N ARG A 60 -12.99 17.53 30.07
CA ARG A 60 -14.25 17.86 29.40
C ARG A 60 -14.36 17.24 28.02
N GLN A 61 -13.27 17.21 27.23
CA GLN A 61 -13.24 16.58 25.92
C GLN A 61 -13.45 15.04 26.03
N GLU A 62 -12.80 14.40 26.99
CA GLU A 62 -12.98 12.98 27.26
C GLU A 62 -14.41 12.65 27.69
N ALA A 63 -14.99 13.43 28.62
CA ALA A 63 -16.37 13.26 29.04
C ALA A 63 -17.38 13.46 27.89
N ALA A 64 -17.13 14.41 27.01
CA ALA A 64 -17.94 14.63 25.82
C ALA A 64 -17.81 13.46 24.81
N LYS A 65 -16.60 12.93 24.62
CA LYS A 65 -16.36 11.73 23.78
C LYS A 65 -17.09 10.51 24.33
N GLU A 66 -17.01 10.27 25.64
CA GLU A 66 -17.72 9.17 26.27
C GLU A 66 -19.26 9.31 26.18
N ALA A 67 -19.78 10.53 26.33
CA ALA A 67 -21.22 10.77 26.16
C ALA A 67 -21.65 10.47 24.72
N ARG A 68 -20.87 10.91 23.73
CA ARG A 68 -21.11 10.63 22.32
C ARG A 68 -21.07 9.13 22.04
N PHE A 69 -20.11 8.40 22.57
CA PHE A 69 -20.02 6.94 22.38
C PHE A 69 -21.23 6.21 22.96
N ARG A 70 -21.76 6.66 24.11
CA ARG A 70 -22.99 6.09 24.69
C ARG A 70 -24.21 6.34 23.80
N GLU A 71 -24.35 7.54 23.24
CA GLU A 71 -25.41 7.84 22.28
C GLU A 71 -25.32 6.96 21.02
N LEU A 72 -24.11 6.82 20.45
CA LEU A 72 -23.86 5.98 19.29
C LEU A 72 -24.18 4.50 19.57
N ALA A 73 -23.81 3.99 20.74
CA ALA A 73 -24.10 2.62 21.13
C ALA A 73 -25.61 2.34 21.24
N VAL A 74 -26.40 3.30 21.73
CA VAL A 74 -27.85 3.19 21.78
C VAL A 74 -28.46 3.19 20.37
N GLU A 75 -28.01 4.08 19.49
CA GLU A 75 -28.48 4.14 18.10
C GLU A 75 -28.07 2.87 17.34
N LEU A 76 -26.85 2.37 17.56
CA LEU A 76 -26.37 1.09 16.99
C LEU A 76 -27.30 -0.07 17.35
N ALA A 77 -27.64 -0.23 18.65
CA ALA A 77 -28.52 -1.30 19.10
C ALA A 77 -29.90 -1.22 18.40
N LYS A 78 -30.44 -0.01 18.27
CA LYS A 78 -31.70 0.23 17.56
C LYS A 78 -31.63 -0.13 16.07
N ARG A 79 -30.52 0.20 15.40
CA ARG A 79 -30.32 -0.14 13.99
C ARG A 79 -30.15 -1.64 13.78
N GLN A 80 -29.45 -2.32 14.69
CA GLN A 80 -29.33 -3.79 14.66
C GLN A 80 -30.68 -4.47 14.82
N GLU A 81 -31.55 -4.00 15.73
CA GLU A 81 -32.89 -4.51 15.88
C GLU A 81 -33.75 -4.31 14.61
N ALA A 82 -33.60 -3.13 13.97
CA ALA A 82 -34.27 -2.86 12.69
C ALA A 82 -33.82 -3.80 11.57
N ILE A 83 -32.54 -4.18 11.52
CA ILE A 83 -32.02 -5.19 10.56
C ILE A 83 -32.71 -6.55 10.80
N VAL A 84 -32.80 -7.00 12.05
CA VAL A 84 -33.48 -8.27 12.40
C VAL A 84 -34.95 -8.25 11.99
N ASP A 85 -35.62 -7.14 12.21
CA ASP A 85 -37.03 -6.95 11.80
C ASP A 85 -37.17 -6.96 10.27
N LEU A 86 -36.32 -6.23 9.53
CA LEU A 86 -36.32 -6.24 8.06
C LEU A 86 -36.07 -7.66 7.51
N GLN A 87 -35.08 -8.38 8.05
CA GLN A 87 -34.81 -9.76 7.65
C GLN A 87 -35.98 -10.69 7.88
N SER A 88 -36.72 -10.52 8.99
CA SER A 88 -37.88 -11.34 9.33
C SER A 88 -39.06 -11.11 8.41
N ARG A 89 -39.25 -9.87 7.92
CA ARG A 89 -40.38 -9.47 7.08
C ARG A 89 -40.14 -9.61 5.60
N GLN A 90 -38.94 -9.29 5.14
CA GLN A 90 -38.63 -9.16 3.71
C GLN A 90 -37.62 -10.21 3.23
N GLY A 91 -36.95 -10.91 4.16
CA GLY A 91 -35.96 -11.92 3.86
C GLY A 91 -34.53 -11.41 4.02
N ILE A 92 -33.58 -12.35 4.13
CA ILE A 92 -32.19 -12.06 4.46
C ILE A 92 -31.38 -11.44 3.31
N TYR A 93 -31.92 -11.37 2.10
CA TYR A 93 -31.28 -10.80 0.91
C TYR A 93 -32.07 -9.63 0.32
N ASP A 94 -32.99 -9.05 1.09
CA ASP A 94 -33.71 -7.89 0.62
C ASP A 94 -32.80 -6.70 0.37
N GLN A 95 -33.06 -5.96 -0.71
CA GLN A 95 -32.21 -4.85 -1.13
C GLN A 95 -32.13 -3.72 -0.08
N SER A 96 -33.19 -3.51 0.71
CA SER A 96 -33.23 -2.50 1.77
C SER A 96 -32.22 -2.77 2.89
N LEU A 97 -31.76 -4.02 3.04
CA LEU A 97 -30.72 -4.39 4.00
C LEU A 97 -29.35 -3.81 3.63
N ILE A 98 -29.10 -3.47 2.36
CA ILE A 98 -27.82 -2.87 1.94
C ILE A 98 -27.61 -1.53 2.69
N GLU A 99 -28.60 -0.65 2.66
CA GLU A 99 -28.57 0.63 3.35
C GLU A 99 -28.54 0.45 4.86
N ALA A 100 -29.34 -0.47 5.40
CA ALA A 100 -29.38 -0.74 6.83
C ALA A 100 -28.04 -1.23 7.38
N TYR A 101 -27.32 -2.11 6.65
CA TYR A 101 -25.99 -2.55 7.02
C TYR A 101 -24.93 -1.45 6.82
N ASP A 102 -25.04 -0.60 5.80
CA ASP A 102 -24.15 0.54 5.61
C ASP A 102 -24.29 1.56 6.74
N ASP A 103 -25.53 1.84 7.19
CA ASP A 103 -25.79 2.69 8.34
C ASP A 103 -25.18 2.14 9.64
N VAL A 104 -25.34 0.83 9.88
CA VAL A 104 -24.71 0.15 11.04
C VAL A 104 -23.18 0.21 10.95
N ALA A 105 -22.63 0.01 9.76
CA ALA A 105 -21.20 0.10 9.56
C ALA A 105 -20.64 1.50 9.85
N ARG A 106 -21.36 2.57 9.46
CA ARG A 106 -20.98 3.95 9.80
C ARG A 106 -20.94 4.19 11.30
N LEU A 107 -21.92 3.66 12.05
CA LEU A 107 -21.92 3.76 13.51
C LEU A 107 -20.73 3.03 14.13
N TYR A 108 -20.40 1.84 13.62
CA TYR A 108 -19.20 1.12 14.05
C TYR A 108 -17.90 1.90 13.76
N LEU A 109 -17.81 2.54 12.57
CA LEU A 109 -16.67 3.40 12.23
C LEU A 109 -16.54 4.60 13.19
N GLU A 110 -17.66 5.22 13.58
CA GLU A 110 -17.67 6.31 14.57
C GLU A 110 -17.27 5.82 15.97
N LEU A 111 -17.58 4.58 16.30
CA LEU A 111 -17.17 3.91 17.55
C LEU A 111 -15.73 3.37 17.50
N GLU A 112 -15.03 3.55 16.39
CA GLU A 112 -13.68 3.02 16.14
C GLU A 112 -13.62 1.48 16.16
N ASP A 113 -14.79 0.78 16.03
CA ASP A 113 -14.89 -0.67 15.89
C ASP A 113 -14.80 -1.09 14.41
N TYR A 114 -13.60 -1.04 13.88
CA TYR A 114 -13.35 -1.27 12.45
C TYR A 114 -13.61 -2.72 12.02
N GLU A 115 -13.48 -3.69 12.92
CA GLU A 115 -13.74 -5.09 12.61
C GLU A 115 -15.23 -5.35 12.41
N SER A 116 -16.07 -4.84 13.32
CA SER A 116 -17.54 -4.94 13.20
C SER A 116 -18.05 -4.12 12.00
N ALA A 117 -17.46 -2.95 11.74
CA ALA A 117 -17.76 -2.15 10.54
C ALA A 117 -17.49 -2.94 9.25
N ALA A 118 -16.33 -3.58 9.15
CA ALA A 118 -15.98 -4.41 8.00
C ALA A 118 -16.90 -5.62 7.85
N GLY A 119 -17.35 -6.22 8.97
CA GLY A 119 -18.35 -7.28 8.96
C GLY A 119 -19.67 -6.81 8.35
N ALA A 120 -20.23 -5.70 8.84
CA ALA A 120 -21.47 -5.13 8.34
C ALA A 120 -21.38 -4.73 6.86
N LEU A 121 -20.30 -4.09 6.43
CA LEU A 121 -20.06 -3.76 5.02
C LEU A 121 -19.92 -5.00 4.14
N GLY A 122 -19.34 -6.08 4.67
CA GLY A 122 -19.26 -7.38 4.00
C GLY A 122 -20.65 -7.96 3.70
N GLU A 123 -21.58 -7.90 4.67
CA GLU A 123 -22.98 -8.31 4.49
C GLU A 123 -23.69 -7.43 3.44
N ALA A 124 -23.53 -6.09 3.53
CA ALA A 124 -24.09 -5.17 2.54
C ALA A 124 -23.59 -5.49 1.12
N LEU A 125 -22.28 -5.75 0.97
CA LEU A 125 -21.67 -6.09 -0.32
C LEU A 125 -22.19 -7.44 -0.85
N GLN A 126 -22.36 -8.43 0.01
CA GLN A 126 -22.90 -9.74 -0.38
C GLN A 126 -24.36 -9.62 -0.87
N ILE A 127 -25.19 -8.87 -0.14
CA ILE A 127 -26.59 -8.62 -0.54
C ILE A 127 -26.64 -7.84 -1.86
N SER A 128 -25.77 -6.82 -2.02
CA SER A 128 -25.66 -6.07 -3.26
C SER A 128 -25.30 -6.98 -4.45
N ARG A 129 -24.37 -7.92 -4.29
CA ARG A 129 -24.02 -8.89 -5.33
C ARG A 129 -25.16 -9.81 -5.74
N ILE A 130 -25.96 -10.23 -4.78
CA ILE A 130 -27.13 -11.10 -5.02
C ILE A 130 -28.19 -10.34 -5.82
N ASN A 131 -28.44 -9.07 -5.49
CA ASN A 131 -29.49 -8.26 -6.11
C ASN A 131 -29.09 -7.64 -7.45
N SER A 132 -27.87 -7.16 -7.59
CA SER A 132 -27.40 -6.40 -8.75
C SER A 132 -26.33 -7.10 -9.61
N GLY A 133 -25.97 -8.35 -9.23
CA GLY A 133 -24.91 -9.10 -9.90
C GLY A 133 -23.53 -8.75 -9.37
N LEU A 134 -22.49 -9.43 -9.93
CA LEU A 134 -21.11 -9.35 -9.43
C LEU A 134 -20.40 -8.01 -9.75
N TYR A 135 -20.89 -7.30 -10.74
CA TYR A 135 -20.27 -6.07 -11.23
C TYR A 135 -21.31 -4.97 -11.32
N SER A 136 -21.49 -4.23 -10.24
CA SER A 136 -22.45 -3.14 -10.16
C SER A 136 -21.78 -1.90 -9.58
N GLU A 137 -22.14 -0.73 -10.10
CA GLU A 137 -21.68 0.56 -9.60
C GLU A 137 -22.02 0.76 -8.12
N GLN A 138 -23.15 0.20 -7.67
CA GLN A 138 -23.59 0.25 -6.27
C GLN A 138 -22.61 -0.43 -5.30
N GLN A 139 -21.77 -1.33 -5.76
CA GLN A 139 -20.78 -2.00 -4.94
C GLN A 139 -19.54 -1.11 -4.65
N LEU A 140 -19.22 -0.17 -5.52
CA LEU A 140 -18.00 0.63 -5.41
C LEU A 140 -17.89 1.41 -4.08
N PRO A 141 -18.94 2.12 -3.60
CA PRO A 141 -18.88 2.79 -2.30
C PRO A 141 -18.71 1.82 -1.13
N LEU A 142 -19.37 0.65 -1.16
CA LEU A 142 -19.24 -0.38 -0.13
C LEU A 142 -17.83 -0.96 -0.08
N VAL A 143 -17.25 -1.28 -1.24
CA VAL A 143 -15.87 -1.79 -1.32
C VAL A 143 -14.87 -0.74 -0.84
N LYS A 144 -15.09 0.53 -1.16
CA LYS A 144 -14.24 1.63 -0.67
C LYS A 144 -14.29 1.74 0.86
N ALA A 145 -15.48 1.70 1.45
CA ALA A 145 -15.64 1.72 2.90
C ALA A 145 -14.99 0.49 3.57
N LEU A 146 -15.08 -0.70 2.94
CA LEU A 146 -14.39 -1.91 3.37
C LEU A 146 -12.87 -1.75 3.35
N ILE A 147 -12.31 -1.16 2.29
CA ILE A 147 -10.87 -0.86 2.19
C ILE A 147 -10.44 0.04 3.35
N ASP A 148 -11.21 1.09 3.63
CA ASP A 148 -10.92 2.02 4.72
C ASP A 148 -10.96 1.32 6.09
N ALA A 149 -11.99 0.52 6.38
CA ALA A 149 -12.13 -0.22 7.62
C ALA A 149 -11.00 -1.26 7.81
N ARG A 150 -10.73 -2.08 6.77
CA ARG A 150 -9.67 -3.10 6.80
C ARG A 150 -8.27 -2.49 6.90
N SER A 151 -8.04 -1.32 6.31
CA SER A 151 -6.78 -0.59 6.43
C SER A 151 -6.51 -0.12 7.86
N ARG A 152 -7.55 0.24 8.62
CA ARG A 152 -7.43 0.66 10.04
C ARG A 152 -7.00 -0.47 10.96
N ILE A 153 -7.31 -1.71 10.63
CA ILE A 153 -6.91 -2.91 11.38
C ILE A 153 -5.76 -3.67 10.70
N GLU A 154 -5.10 -3.03 9.75
CA GLU A 154 -3.90 -3.54 9.06
C GLU A 154 -4.09 -4.90 8.36
N GLN A 155 -5.30 -5.21 7.93
CA GLN A 155 -5.61 -6.42 7.17
C GLN A 155 -5.26 -6.23 5.68
N TRP A 156 -3.96 -6.10 5.42
CA TRP A 156 -3.43 -5.66 4.11
C TRP A 156 -3.71 -6.64 2.97
N GLN A 157 -3.85 -7.95 3.26
CA GLN A 157 -4.21 -8.93 2.23
C GLN A 157 -5.65 -8.70 1.74
N GLU A 158 -6.58 -8.50 2.66
CA GLU A 158 -7.98 -8.20 2.33
C GLU A 158 -8.11 -6.86 1.60
N VAL A 159 -7.32 -5.86 2.00
CA VAL A 159 -7.25 -4.57 1.31
C VAL A 159 -6.75 -4.75 -0.12
N ASP A 160 -5.75 -5.59 -0.35
CA ASP A 160 -5.23 -5.89 -1.69
C ASP A 160 -6.29 -6.57 -2.57
N ASP A 161 -6.99 -7.55 -2.03
CA ASP A 161 -8.08 -8.25 -2.72
C ASP A 161 -9.25 -7.30 -3.07
N LEU A 162 -9.59 -6.38 -2.16
CA LEU A 162 -10.63 -5.37 -2.39
C LEU A 162 -10.21 -4.30 -3.40
N ALA A 163 -8.93 -3.90 -3.41
CA ALA A 163 -8.39 -2.99 -4.43
C ALA A 163 -8.43 -3.62 -5.84
N HIS A 164 -8.07 -4.91 -5.93
CA HIS A 164 -8.24 -5.69 -7.17
C HIS A 164 -9.70 -5.76 -7.60
N LEU A 165 -10.61 -6.02 -6.67
CA LEU A 165 -12.05 -6.07 -6.95
C LEU A 165 -12.56 -4.73 -7.47
N THR A 166 -12.19 -3.61 -6.84
CA THR A 166 -12.59 -2.26 -7.27
C THR A 166 -12.15 -1.98 -8.71
N HIS A 167 -10.88 -2.26 -9.01
CA HIS A 167 -10.36 -2.10 -10.37
C HIS A 167 -11.08 -3.02 -11.36
N HIS A 168 -11.35 -4.28 -10.99
CA HIS A 168 -12.02 -5.23 -11.86
C HIS A 168 -13.48 -4.85 -12.15
N ILE A 169 -14.23 -4.38 -11.13
CA ILE A 169 -15.58 -3.84 -11.32
C ILE A 169 -15.53 -2.66 -12.28
N SER A 170 -14.62 -1.69 -12.05
CA SER A 170 -14.48 -0.50 -12.88
C SER A 170 -14.13 -0.83 -14.33
N GLN A 171 -13.28 -1.84 -14.56
CA GLN A 171 -12.92 -2.33 -15.89
C GLN A 171 -14.11 -2.95 -16.65
N ARG A 172 -15.09 -3.49 -15.93
CA ARG A 172 -16.29 -4.07 -16.52
C ARG A 172 -17.39 -3.05 -16.81
N LEU A 173 -17.43 -1.99 -16.03
CA LEU A 173 -18.48 -0.97 -16.10
C LEU A 173 -18.15 0.17 -17.05
N TYR A 174 -16.87 0.54 -17.16
CA TYR A 174 -16.45 1.76 -17.82
C TYR A 174 -15.48 1.48 -18.97
N ALA A 175 -15.51 2.33 -19.99
CA ALA A 175 -14.50 2.33 -21.04
C ALA A 175 -13.14 2.83 -20.50
N LEU A 176 -12.06 2.49 -21.19
CA LEU A 176 -10.69 2.89 -20.81
C LEU A 176 -10.51 4.42 -20.72
N SER A 177 -11.22 5.17 -21.56
CA SER A 177 -11.18 6.63 -21.60
C SER A 177 -12.09 7.30 -20.56
N ASP A 178 -12.97 6.54 -19.90
CA ASP A 178 -13.89 7.09 -18.92
C ASP A 178 -13.14 7.54 -17.67
N ARG A 179 -13.52 8.71 -17.15
CA ARG A 179 -12.90 9.27 -15.95
C ARG A 179 -12.96 8.35 -14.73
N GLN A 180 -14.05 7.61 -14.59
CA GLN A 180 -14.26 6.64 -13.52
C GLN A 180 -13.26 5.50 -13.60
N TYR A 181 -13.01 4.96 -14.81
CA TYR A 181 -11.98 3.94 -14.99
C TYR A 181 -10.59 4.49 -14.72
N LEU A 182 -10.27 5.69 -15.23
CA LEU A 182 -8.96 6.32 -15.01
C LEU A 182 -8.68 6.56 -13.52
N SER A 183 -9.68 7.02 -12.77
CA SER A 183 -9.56 7.18 -11.32
C SER A 183 -9.30 5.83 -10.64
N ALA A 184 -10.08 4.79 -10.95
CA ALA A 184 -9.90 3.47 -10.37
C ALA A 184 -8.53 2.84 -10.73
N ALA A 185 -8.03 3.07 -11.94
CA ALA A 185 -6.72 2.62 -12.36
C ALA A 185 -5.57 3.35 -11.62
N GLN A 186 -5.74 4.65 -11.34
CA GLN A 186 -4.81 5.43 -10.53
C GLN A 186 -4.80 4.94 -9.09
N ASP A 187 -5.96 4.82 -8.46
CA ASP A 187 -6.10 4.36 -7.07
C ASP A 187 -5.48 2.96 -6.89
N TYR A 188 -5.74 2.05 -7.83
CA TYR A 188 -5.13 0.73 -7.85
C TYR A 188 -3.61 0.78 -7.98
N GLY A 189 -3.10 1.60 -8.89
CA GLY A 189 -1.68 1.77 -9.09
C GLY A 189 -0.98 2.38 -7.88
N GLU A 190 -1.57 3.38 -7.22
CA GLU A 190 -1.07 4.00 -5.99
C GLU A 190 -1.06 3.01 -4.83
N TRP A 191 -2.12 2.21 -4.69
CA TRP A 191 -2.17 1.12 -3.71
C TRP A 191 -1.01 0.13 -3.92
N LYS A 192 -0.83 -0.37 -5.13
CA LYS A 192 0.26 -1.31 -5.43
C LYS A 192 1.65 -0.71 -5.21
N LEU A 193 1.85 0.57 -5.52
CA LEU A 193 3.10 1.27 -5.19
C LEU A 193 3.34 1.32 -3.69
N ARG A 194 2.30 1.56 -2.90
CA ARG A 194 2.38 1.56 -1.44
C ARG A 194 2.71 0.16 -0.91
N VAL A 195 2.03 -0.89 -1.41
CA VAL A 195 2.33 -2.30 -1.07
C VAL A 195 3.80 -2.62 -1.28
N ILE A 196 4.38 -2.18 -2.40
CA ILE A 196 5.78 -2.47 -2.72
C ILE A 196 6.74 -1.65 -1.83
N ARG A 197 6.48 -0.36 -1.61
CA ARG A 197 7.35 0.54 -0.85
C ARG A 197 7.42 0.18 0.63
N GLU A 198 6.28 -0.14 1.21
CA GLU A 198 6.12 -0.43 2.64
C GLU A 198 6.19 -1.94 2.94
N ASN A 199 6.23 -2.78 1.88
CA ASN A 199 6.16 -4.24 1.97
C ASN A 199 4.98 -4.74 2.84
N LEU A 200 3.80 -4.13 2.65
CA LEU A 200 2.61 -4.39 3.46
C LEU A 200 2.17 -5.86 3.46
N LEU A 201 2.41 -6.58 2.36
CA LEU A 201 2.10 -8.00 2.22
C LEU A 201 3.25 -8.93 2.66
N GLN A 202 4.28 -8.39 3.32
CA GLN A 202 5.43 -9.13 3.85
C GLN A 202 6.08 -10.06 2.82
N GLN A 203 6.15 -9.62 1.58
CA GLN A 203 6.72 -10.38 0.47
C GLN A 203 8.24 -10.46 0.57
N ASN A 204 8.80 -11.59 0.13
CA ASN A 204 10.24 -11.70 -0.07
C ASN A 204 10.69 -10.90 -1.31
N SER A 205 12.00 -10.78 -1.52
CA SER A 205 12.58 -9.99 -2.63
C SER A 205 12.06 -10.42 -4.01
N ARG A 206 11.81 -11.71 -4.22
CA ARG A 206 11.24 -12.22 -5.48
C ARG A 206 9.77 -11.81 -5.63
N GLY A 207 8.98 -11.93 -4.57
CA GLY A 207 7.59 -11.47 -4.55
C GLY A 207 7.48 -9.98 -4.86
N LEU A 208 8.27 -9.14 -4.19
CA LEU A 208 8.32 -7.70 -4.46
C LEU A 208 8.72 -7.38 -5.91
N MET A 209 9.67 -8.15 -6.47
CA MET A 209 10.06 -7.99 -7.87
C MET A 209 8.91 -8.33 -8.82
N ASN A 210 8.22 -9.45 -8.60
CA ASN A 210 7.06 -9.86 -9.40
C ASN A 210 5.93 -8.81 -9.30
N THR A 211 5.56 -8.38 -8.10
CA THR A 211 4.52 -7.35 -7.90
C THR A 211 4.88 -6.03 -8.60
N SER A 212 6.18 -5.66 -8.61
CA SER A 212 6.65 -4.45 -9.32
C SER A 212 6.58 -4.61 -10.84
N GLU A 213 6.87 -5.80 -11.37
CA GLU A 213 6.78 -6.13 -12.80
C GLU A 213 5.32 -6.16 -13.26
N ASP A 214 4.43 -6.75 -12.46
CA ASP A 214 2.99 -6.76 -12.71
C ASP A 214 2.43 -5.33 -12.74
N LEU A 215 2.84 -4.47 -11.82
CA LEU A 215 2.44 -3.09 -11.78
C LEU A 215 2.94 -2.30 -13.01
N SER A 216 4.19 -2.49 -13.41
CA SER A 216 4.73 -1.87 -14.63
C SER A 216 3.98 -2.33 -15.87
N SER A 217 3.61 -3.62 -15.93
CA SER A 217 2.83 -4.22 -17.01
C SER A 217 1.40 -3.68 -17.04
N PHE A 218 0.77 -3.54 -15.87
CA PHE A 218 -0.53 -2.90 -15.71
C PHE A 218 -0.56 -1.51 -16.29
N TYR A 219 0.38 -0.64 -15.90
CA TYR A 219 0.46 0.71 -16.45
C TYR A 219 0.71 0.72 -17.97
N ASN A 220 1.55 -0.19 -18.47
CA ASN A 220 1.77 -0.32 -19.93
C ASN A 220 0.48 -0.68 -20.65
N PHE A 221 -0.31 -1.60 -20.11
CA PHE A 221 -1.58 -2.00 -20.70
C PHE A 221 -2.56 -0.81 -20.77
N VAL A 222 -2.78 -0.13 -19.64
CA VAL A 222 -3.71 1.01 -19.58
C VAL A 222 -3.27 2.15 -20.50
N ILE A 223 -2.00 2.55 -20.43
CA ILE A 223 -1.44 3.62 -21.25
C ILE A 223 -1.54 3.30 -22.75
N SER A 224 -1.16 2.07 -23.14
CA SER A 224 -1.23 1.65 -24.54
C SER A 224 -2.67 1.50 -25.05
N GLY A 225 -3.62 1.19 -24.17
CA GLY A 225 -5.04 1.21 -24.49
C GLY A 225 -5.52 2.61 -24.78
N LEU A 226 -5.24 3.56 -23.90
CA LEU A 226 -5.62 4.96 -24.06
C LEU A 226 -5.03 5.62 -25.30
N GLU A 227 -3.82 5.28 -25.69
CA GLU A 227 -3.17 5.84 -26.89
C GLU A 227 -3.86 5.48 -28.22
N ARG A 228 -4.74 4.50 -28.20
CA ARG A 228 -5.56 4.09 -29.35
C ARG A 228 -6.87 4.88 -29.43
N GLU A 229 -7.23 5.57 -28.35
CA GLU A 229 -8.44 6.39 -28.29
C GLU A 229 -8.19 7.75 -28.96
N ALA A 230 -9.22 8.28 -29.63
CA ALA A 230 -9.09 9.53 -30.35
C ALA A 230 -9.07 10.78 -29.46
N ASP A 231 -9.70 10.72 -28.30
CA ASP A 231 -9.80 11.84 -27.34
C ASP A 231 -9.32 11.37 -25.95
N VAL A 232 -8.02 11.55 -25.72
CA VAL A 232 -7.39 11.15 -24.46
C VAL A 232 -7.35 12.31 -23.49
N ASP A 233 -7.87 12.12 -22.28
CA ASP A 233 -7.66 13.07 -21.18
C ASP A 233 -6.17 13.18 -20.84
N ALA A 234 -5.57 14.33 -21.22
CA ALA A 234 -4.15 14.58 -20.98
C ALA A 234 -3.77 14.54 -19.49
N ARG A 235 -4.69 14.93 -18.56
CA ARG A 235 -4.42 14.87 -17.12
C ARG A 235 -4.40 13.44 -16.63
N GLY A 236 -5.39 12.62 -17.03
CA GLY A 236 -5.42 11.19 -16.71
C GLY A 236 -4.21 10.45 -17.25
N MET A 237 -3.82 10.74 -18.52
CA MET A 237 -2.61 10.16 -19.11
C MET A 237 -1.34 10.56 -18.35
N MET A 238 -1.20 11.83 -17.95
CA MET A 238 -0.04 12.27 -17.16
C MET A 238 0.04 11.59 -15.81
N ALA A 239 -1.09 11.40 -15.11
CA ALA A 239 -1.13 10.69 -13.82
C ALA A 239 -0.69 9.23 -13.98
N LEU A 240 -1.14 8.54 -15.02
CA LEU A 240 -0.73 7.17 -15.32
C LEU A 240 0.76 7.08 -15.69
N LEU A 241 1.29 7.99 -16.49
CA LEU A 241 2.70 8.05 -16.83
C LEU A 241 3.57 8.35 -15.62
N HIS A 242 3.09 9.20 -14.70
CA HIS A 242 3.74 9.46 -13.42
C HIS A 242 3.79 8.18 -12.56
N GLY A 243 2.65 7.52 -12.35
CA GLY A 243 2.56 6.25 -11.61
C GLY A 243 3.46 5.17 -12.21
N LYS A 244 3.46 5.04 -13.54
CA LYS A 244 4.38 4.13 -14.25
C LYS A 244 5.84 4.47 -13.98
N SER A 245 6.21 5.74 -14.04
CA SER A 245 7.59 6.16 -13.77
C SER A 245 8.02 5.81 -12.35
N GLN A 246 7.13 5.97 -11.38
CA GLN A 246 7.36 5.56 -9.99
C GLN A 246 7.50 4.04 -9.85
N ALA A 247 6.67 3.25 -10.54
CA ALA A 247 6.77 1.80 -10.55
C ALA A 247 8.12 1.34 -11.14
N ASP A 248 8.53 1.91 -12.27
CA ASP A 248 9.82 1.59 -12.90
C ASP A 248 11.01 2.03 -12.04
N ILE A 249 10.91 3.14 -11.29
CA ILE A 249 11.94 3.58 -10.31
C ILE A 249 12.06 2.57 -9.17
N VAL A 250 10.95 2.13 -8.59
CA VAL A 250 10.95 1.14 -7.51
C VAL A 250 11.56 -0.17 -8.02
N MET A 251 11.18 -0.60 -9.22
CA MET A 251 11.76 -1.78 -9.85
C MET A 251 13.27 -1.63 -10.08
N ALA A 252 13.71 -0.50 -10.63
CA ALA A 252 15.11 -0.24 -10.85
C ALA A 252 15.93 -0.23 -9.54
N ARG A 253 15.38 0.30 -8.44
CA ARG A 253 15.99 0.23 -7.11
C ARG A 253 16.09 -1.21 -6.59
N ASN A 254 15.03 -1.99 -6.72
CA ASN A 254 15.03 -3.39 -6.30
C ASN A 254 16.09 -4.18 -7.10
N ILE A 255 16.16 -3.99 -8.42
CA ILE A 255 17.17 -4.59 -9.27
C ILE A 255 18.59 -4.15 -8.85
N ALA A 256 18.80 -2.86 -8.61
CA ALA A 256 20.11 -2.34 -8.19
C ALA A 256 20.58 -2.97 -6.88
N ASN A 257 19.68 -3.14 -5.91
CA ASN A 257 19.97 -3.71 -4.59
C ASN A 257 20.04 -5.24 -4.58
N THR A 258 19.47 -5.93 -5.57
CA THR A 258 19.47 -7.39 -5.64
C THR A 258 20.84 -7.88 -6.14
N PRO A 259 21.54 -8.82 -5.44
CA PRO A 259 22.78 -9.40 -5.90
C PRO A 259 22.63 -10.08 -7.27
N TYR A 260 23.68 -10.04 -8.10
CA TYR A 260 23.61 -10.56 -9.48
C TYR A 260 23.33 -12.07 -9.57
N ASN A 261 23.69 -12.84 -8.56
CA ASN A 261 23.45 -14.29 -8.51
C ASN A 261 21.96 -14.69 -8.38
N TYR A 262 21.07 -13.71 -8.11
CA TYR A 262 19.62 -13.93 -8.17
C TYR A 262 19.05 -13.78 -9.58
N PHE A 263 19.85 -13.28 -10.54
CA PHE A 263 19.44 -13.19 -11.94
C PHE A 263 19.81 -14.46 -12.69
N GLN A 264 18.90 -14.92 -13.53
CA GLN A 264 19.19 -16.04 -14.40
C GLN A 264 20.13 -15.59 -15.51
N GLY A 265 21.31 -16.22 -15.62
CA GLY A 265 22.23 -16.00 -16.72
C GLY A 265 21.70 -16.58 -18.03
N THR A 266 22.14 -16.02 -19.15
CA THR A 266 21.82 -16.50 -20.50
C THR A 266 22.66 -17.71 -20.91
N GLU A 267 23.81 -17.93 -20.25
CA GLU A 267 24.68 -19.08 -20.44
C GLU A 267 24.21 -20.28 -19.59
N SER A 268 24.58 -21.49 -19.98
CA SER A 268 24.35 -22.68 -19.15
C SER A 268 25.18 -22.65 -17.89
N GLN A 269 24.59 -22.96 -16.74
CA GLN A 269 25.30 -22.98 -15.44
C GLN A 269 26.44 -24.01 -15.42
N TYR A 270 26.27 -25.13 -16.12
CA TYR A 270 27.28 -26.19 -16.22
C TYR A 270 27.64 -26.45 -17.66
N ILE A 271 28.91 -26.76 -17.89
CA ILE A 271 29.45 -27.22 -19.18
C ILE A 271 30.11 -28.58 -18.99
N THR A 272 30.05 -29.40 -20.04
CA THR A 272 30.71 -30.69 -20.04
C THR A 272 32.15 -30.51 -20.49
N GLN A 273 33.09 -30.86 -19.62
CA GLN A 273 34.54 -30.92 -19.95
C GLN A 273 35.02 -32.36 -19.99
N SER A 274 35.76 -32.72 -21.03
CA SER A 274 36.44 -34.00 -21.08
C SER A 274 37.76 -33.90 -20.32
N ARG A 275 37.89 -34.61 -19.20
CA ARG A 275 39.13 -34.73 -18.44
C ARG A 275 39.77 -36.06 -18.77
N CYS A 276 40.99 -36.04 -19.34
CA CYS A 276 41.74 -37.19 -19.70
C CYS A 276 42.87 -37.42 -18.73
N GLN A 277 43.01 -38.66 -18.27
CA GLN A 277 44.12 -39.10 -17.42
C GLN A 277 44.77 -40.34 -18.07
N ASN A 278 46.13 -40.39 -17.99
CA ASN A 278 46.84 -41.60 -18.40
C ASN A 278 46.76 -42.63 -17.24
N ARG A 279 46.12 -43.74 -17.50
CA ARG A 279 45.98 -44.86 -16.54
C ARG A 279 46.61 -46.12 -17.12
N ARG A 280 47.22 -46.95 -16.25
CA ARG A 280 47.64 -48.30 -16.65
C ARG A 280 46.43 -49.21 -16.75
N ASN A 281 46.25 -49.90 -17.87
CA ASN A 281 45.26 -50.94 -18.02
C ASN A 281 45.71 -52.24 -17.30
N ALA A 282 44.85 -53.27 -17.27
CA ALA A 282 45.17 -54.55 -16.64
C ALA A 282 46.39 -55.26 -17.28
N ALA A 283 46.78 -54.95 -18.53
CA ALA A 283 47.94 -55.47 -19.23
C ALA A 283 49.22 -54.62 -18.96
N GLY A 284 49.20 -53.63 -18.07
CA GLY A 284 50.33 -52.79 -17.72
C GLY A 284 50.63 -51.65 -18.69
N GLN A 285 49.84 -51.48 -19.75
CA GLN A 285 50.01 -50.46 -20.78
C GLN A 285 49.41 -49.12 -20.33
N MET A 286 50.06 -48.00 -20.62
CA MET A 286 49.52 -46.67 -20.40
C MET A 286 48.47 -46.34 -21.43
N VAL A 287 47.22 -46.24 -21.01
CA VAL A 287 46.09 -45.83 -21.86
C VAL A 287 45.55 -44.47 -21.39
N ARG A 288 45.19 -43.62 -22.32
CA ARG A 288 44.54 -42.37 -22.07
C ARG A 288 43.07 -42.63 -21.88
N GLN A 289 42.57 -42.47 -20.64
CA GLN A 289 41.17 -42.58 -20.32
C GLN A 289 40.59 -41.19 -20.15
N CYS A 290 39.54 -40.88 -20.92
CA CYS A 290 38.83 -39.61 -20.84
C CYS A 290 37.45 -39.84 -20.24
N VAL A 291 37.09 -39.03 -19.26
CA VAL A 291 35.75 -38.99 -18.66
C VAL A 291 35.17 -37.60 -18.84
N ASN A 292 33.91 -37.54 -19.20
CA ASN A 292 33.17 -36.29 -19.27
C ASN A 292 32.68 -35.92 -17.89
N VAL A 293 33.12 -34.77 -17.41
CA VAL A 293 32.68 -34.23 -16.11
C VAL A 293 31.91 -32.93 -16.33
N GLN A 294 30.84 -32.72 -15.59
CA GLN A 294 30.17 -31.43 -15.55
C GLN A 294 30.97 -30.52 -14.63
N VAL A 295 31.31 -29.35 -15.11
CA VAL A 295 32.00 -28.30 -14.36
C VAL A 295 31.20 -27.01 -14.45
N GLU A 296 31.30 -26.16 -13.42
CA GLU A 296 30.67 -24.83 -13.48
C GLU A 296 31.21 -24.05 -14.69
N ASN A 297 30.28 -23.41 -15.40
CA ASN A 297 30.63 -22.53 -16.52
C ASN A 297 31.11 -21.19 -16.01
N PRO A 298 32.39 -20.80 -16.18
CA PRO A 298 32.88 -19.51 -15.70
C PRO A 298 32.16 -18.32 -16.35
N ARG A 299 31.56 -18.51 -17.55
CA ARG A 299 30.79 -17.46 -18.23
C ARG A 299 29.41 -17.28 -17.64
N TYR A 300 28.88 -18.24 -16.87
CA TYR A 300 27.55 -18.11 -16.26
C TYR A 300 27.46 -16.91 -15.33
N ARG A 301 28.44 -16.70 -14.45
CA ARG A 301 28.49 -15.55 -13.55
C ARG A 301 28.52 -14.23 -14.30
N GLN A 302 29.25 -14.14 -15.37
CA GLN A 302 29.31 -12.95 -16.23
C GLN A 302 27.94 -12.72 -16.89
N SER A 303 27.28 -13.75 -17.41
CA SER A 303 25.94 -13.63 -18.00
C SER A 303 24.88 -13.21 -16.98
N GLN A 304 25.00 -13.61 -15.70
CA GLN A 304 24.12 -13.12 -14.63
C GLN A 304 24.32 -11.62 -14.37
N GLN A 305 25.57 -11.13 -14.36
CA GLN A 305 25.87 -9.69 -14.23
C GLN A 305 25.29 -8.90 -15.41
N GLU A 306 25.42 -9.44 -16.62
CA GLU A 306 24.83 -8.83 -17.82
C GLU A 306 23.31 -8.82 -17.77
N ALA A 307 22.68 -9.91 -17.33
CA ALA A 307 21.22 -9.97 -17.13
C ALA A 307 20.73 -8.90 -16.16
N LYS A 308 21.40 -8.75 -15.00
CA LYS A 308 21.11 -7.67 -14.06
C LYS A 308 21.23 -6.28 -14.70
N ARG A 309 22.34 -6.03 -15.43
CA ARG A 309 22.59 -4.76 -16.10
C ARG A 309 21.50 -4.44 -17.15
N MET A 310 21.12 -5.44 -17.94
CA MET A 310 20.06 -5.30 -18.95
C MET A 310 18.69 -5.05 -18.33
N ALA A 311 18.37 -5.71 -17.21
CA ALA A 311 17.12 -5.45 -16.47
C ALA A 311 17.10 -4.00 -15.96
N LEU A 312 18.18 -3.51 -15.35
CA LEU A 312 18.29 -2.13 -14.87
C LEU A 312 18.15 -1.12 -16.03
N TYR A 313 18.82 -1.38 -17.16
CA TYR A 313 18.74 -0.55 -18.35
C TYR A 313 17.30 -0.47 -18.91
N ARG A 314 16.58 -1.59 -18.92
CA ARG A 314 15.19 -1.66 -19.40
C ARG A 314 14.30 -0.67 -18.62
N HIS A 315 14.34 -0.72 -17.28
CA HIS A 315 13.50 0.13 -16.44
C HIS A 315 13.93 1.60 -16.47
N THR A 316 15.24 1.88 -16.41
CA THR A 316 15.71 3.28 -16.52
C THR A 316 15.40 3.89 -17.90
N SER A 317 15.38 3.11 -18.96
CA SER A 317 14.97 3.57 -20.28
C SER A 317 13.44 3.75 -20.37
N ALA A 318 12.65 2.91 -19.70
CA ALA A 318 11.21 3.07 -19.61
C ALA A 318 10.83 4.36 -18.86
N ILE A 319 11.51 4.68 -17.77
CA ILE A 319 11.34 5.95 -17.05
C ILE A 319 11.53 7.13 -18.02
N ASN A 320 12.66 7.17 -18.74
CA ASN A 320 12.94 8.28 -19.64
C ASN A 320 11.87 8.45 -20.73
N ARG A 321 11.41 7.35 -21.32
CA ARG A 321 10.31 7.41 -22.30
C ARG A 321 9.04 7.99 -21.69
N SER A 322 8.69 7.59 -20.46
CA SER A 322 7.52 8.15 -19.76
C SER A 322 7.69 9.65 -19.48
N LEU A 323 8.88 10.08 -19.06
CA LEU A 323 9.18 11.50 -18.82
C LEU A 323 9.13 12.35 -20.10
N GLU A 324 9.65 11.84 -21.21
CA GLU A 324 9.56 12.51 -22.52
C GLU A 324 8.10 12.65 -22.96
N ARG A 325 7.29 11.61 -22.77
CA ARG A 325 5.85 11.66 -23.08
C ARG A 325 5.10 12.66 -22.21
N MET A 326 5.39 12.69 -20.90
CA MET A 326 4.82 13.68 -19.98
C MET A 326 5.18 15.11 -20.45
N ARG A 327 6.46 15.37 -20.82
CA ARG A 327 6.89 16.66 -21.36
C ARG A 327 6.13 17.03 -22.61
N ALA A 328 5.96 16.12 -23.55
CA ALA A 328 5.20 16.36 -24.78
C ALA A 328 3.74 16.71 -24.47
N LEU A 329 3.08 15.98 -23.56
CA LEU A 329 1.68 16.21 -23.20
C LEU A 329 1.47 17.58 -22.53
N TYR A 330 2.29 18.02 -21.59
CA TYR A 330 2.07 19.30 -20.94
C TYR A 330 2.56 20.48 -21.78
N SER A 331 3.57 20.32 -22.62
CA SER A 331 4.02 21.38 -23.52
C SER A 331 3.00 21.70 -24.61
N SER A 332 2.34 20.66 -25.15
CA SER A 332 1.31 20.82 -26.20
C SER A 332 -0.07 21.19 -25.65
N ASN A 333 -0.32 21.03 -24.37
CA ASN A 333 -1.63 21.28 -23.78
C ASN A 333 -1.84 22.75 -23.45
N ASN A 334 -2.70 23.43 -24.22
CA ASN A 334 -3.06 24.84 -24.05
C ASN A 334 -4.07 25.07 -22.89
N ARG A 335 -4.67 24.01 -22.33
CA ARG A 335 -5.62 24.11 -21.20
C ARG A 335 -4.92 24.19 -19.85
N LEU A 336 -3.62 23.91 -19.79
CA LEU A 336 -2.81 24.01 -18.57
C LEU A 336 -2.29 25.43 -18.39
N SER A 337 -2.45 25.96 -17.19
CA SER A 337 -1.88 27.24 -16.78
C SER A 337 -0.34 27.18 -16.71
N ALA A 338 0.31 28.33 -16.73
CA ALA A 338 1.77 28.42 -16.57
C ALA A 338 2.25 27.86 -15.22
N SER A 339 1.46 28.00 -14.15
CA SER A 339 1.77 27.44 -12.83
C SER A 339 1.74 25.91 -12.86
N GLU A 340 0.66 25.32 -13.40
CA GLU A 340 0.54 23.85 -13.53
C GLU A 340 1.67 23.26 -14.37
N LYS A 341 2.04 23.91 -15.48
CA LYS A 341 3.18 23.48 -16.31
C LYS A 341 4.49 23.49 -15.52
N LYS A 342 4.71 24.53 -14.69
CA LYS A 342 5.91 24.64 -13.86
C LYS A 342 5.97 23.54 -12.78
N GLU A 343 4.84 23.22 -12.15
CA GLU A 343 4.74 22.14 -11.17
C GLU A 343 5.03 20.78 -11.80
N LEU A 344 4.42 20.49 -12.96
CA LEU A 344 4.67 19.26 -13.71
C LEU A 344 6.14 19.15 -14.15
N ASP A 345 6.75 20.25 -14.58
CA ASP A 345 8.16 20.26 -14.93
C ASP A 345 9.07 20.01 -13.70
N ALA A 346 8.68 20.47 -12.52
CA ALA A 346 9.40 20.15 -11.28
C ALA A 346 9.31 18.65 -10.95
N VAL A 347 8.14 18.04 -11.07
CA VAL A 347 7.93 16.59 -10.88
C VAL A 347 8.77 15.80 -11.88
N VAL A 348 8.75 16.16 -13.15
CA VAL A 348 9.52 15.49 -14.19
C VAL A 348 11.03 15.59 -13.93
N ARG A 349 11.53 16.75 -13.48
CA ARG A 349 12.93 16.92 -13.09
C ARG A 349 13.32 16.07 -11.88
N GLN A 350 12.44 15.98 -10.89
CA GLN A 350 12.68 15.13 -9.72
C GLN A 350 12.84 13.66 -10.15
N LEU A 351 11.89 13.13 -10.92
CA LEU A 351 11.93 11.75 -11.42
C LEU A 351 13.17 11.50 -12.31
N GLN A 352 13.56 12.48 -13.13
CA GLN A 352 14.77 12.41 -13.95
C GLN A 352 16.02 12.28 -13.10
N THR A 353 16.16 13.12 -12.06
CA THR A 353 17.29 13.08 -11.14
C THR A 353 17.39 11.73 -10.46
N GLU A 354 16.27 11.16 -10.06
CA GLU A 354 16.21 9.87 -9.42
C GLU A 354 16.62 8.73 -10.38
N ALA A 355 16.12 8.75 -11.61
CA ALA A 355 16.51 7.79 -12.64
C ALA A 355 18.01 7.87 -12.98
N ASP A 356 18.57 9.08 -13.06
CA ASP A 356 20.01 9.29 -13.32
C ASP A 356 20.89 8.81 -12.16
N THR A 357 20.41 8.95 -10.91
CA THR A 357 21.08 8.41 -9.74
C THR A 357 21.18 6.89 -9.82
N LEU A 358 20.07 6.22 -10.18
CA LEU A 358 20.03 4.76 -10.33
C LEU A 358 20.99 4.25 -11.44
N ARG A 359 21.17 5.01 -12.51
CA ARG A 359 22.13 4.68 -13.57
C ARG A 359 23.59 4.77 -13.11
N ARG A 360 23.89 5.70 -12.18
CA ARG A 360 25.26 5.95 -11.68
C ARG A 360 25.66 4.99 -10.56
N VAL A 361 24.71 4.28 -9.93
CA VAL A 361 25.01 3.24 -8.94
C VAL A 361 25.81 2.15 -9.66
N ARG A 362 27.15 2.24 -9.57
CA ARG A 362 28.03 1.16 -10.00
C ARG A 362 27.66 -0.07 -9.18
N PRO A 363 27.55 -1.27 -9.78
CA PRO A 363 27.38 -2.48 -9.00
C PRO A 363 28.56 -2.54 -8.01
N SER A 364 28.25 -2.31 -6.73
CA SER A 364 29.19 -2.51 -5.63
C SER A 364 29.52 -4.00 -5.57
N GLY A 365 30.64 -4.39 -6.16
CA GLY A 365 31.02 -5.78 -6.29
C GLY A 365 32.39 -5.97 -6.88
N PHE A 366 33.37 -5.16 -6.46
CA PHE A 366 34.77 -5.48 -6.51
C PHE A 366 35.37 -5.11 -5.17
N LEU A 367 35.21 -5.97 -4.20
CA LEU A 367 36.22 -6.22 -3.18
C LEU A 367 36.45 -7.72 -3.25
N PHE A 368 37.67 -8.03 -3.60
CA PHE A 368 38.39 -9.28 -3.80
C PHE A 368 37.85 -10.51 -3.06
#